data_3b81a816abbcb846c55e4864aed461cb
#
_entry.id   3b81a816abbcb846c55e4864aed461cb
#
_cell.length_a   1.000
_cell.length_b   1.000
_cell.length_c   1.000
_cell.angle_alpha   90.00
_cell.angle_beta   90.00
_cell.angle_gamma   90.00
#
_symmetry.space_group_name_H-M   'P 1'
#
loop_
_entity.id
_entity.type
_entity.pdbx_description
1 polymer ?
#
loop_
_entity_poly.entity_id
_entity_poly.type
_entity_poly.pdbx_seq_one_letter_code
_entity_poly.pdbx_strand_id
1 'polypeptide(L)'
;SSGFRALGLDINQLNLETDKISLKNNSCDLITANSLIEYISNPENFLQECKRTLKDNGILIIVTPDWSLNVKNFYDDPTHIRPYTKKSLSFLLKSHGFKNVQVVPWLVCKPKWMWKIPLNFLLARLIPFRGDAGKYVPGFLKGKSKTLLAICSKN
;
A
#
# COMPACT_ATOMS: atom_id res chain seq x y z
N SER A 1 -14.96 -18.08 -19.62
CA SER A 1 -14.14 -17.95 -18.39
C SER A 1 -13.40 -16.62 -18.46
N SER A 2 -13.78 -15.68 -17.59
CA SER A 2 -13.08 -14.41 -17.42
C SER A 2 -11.76 -14.69 -16.66
N GLY A 3 -10.69 -14.98 -17.40
CA GLY A 3 -9.38 -15.18 -16.82
C GLY A 3 -8.75 -13.85 -16.42
N PHE A 4 -8.19 -13.77 -15.21
CA PHE A 4 -7.34 -12.63 -14.83
C PHE A 4 -5.98 -12.76 -15.53
N ARG A 5 -5.52 -11.67 -16.15
CA ARG A 5 -4.15 -11.54 -16.65
C ARG A 5 -3.40 -10.65 -15.68
N ALA A 6 -2.41 -11.22 -14.98
CA ALA A 6 -1.50 -10.46 -14.12
C ALA A 6 -0.19 -10.16 -14.85
N LEU A 7 0.32 -8.95 -14.67
CA LEU A 7 1.63 -8.51 -15.13
C LEU A 7 2.43 -8.02 -13.93
N GLY A 8 3.61 -8.58 -13.70
CA GLY A 8 4.58 -8.07 -12.73
C GLY A 8 5.53 -7.09 -13.40
N LEU A 9 5.80 -5.97 -12.74
CA LEU A 9 6.87 -5.04 -13.13
C LEU A 9 7.99 -5.15 -12.10
N ASP A 10 9.23 -5.32 -12.57
CA ASP A 10 10.42 -5.35 -11.73
C ASP A 10 11.03 -3.94 -11.66
N ILE A 11 11.17 -3.41 -10.44
CA ILE A 11 11.78 -2.10 -10.20
C ILE A 11 13.25 -2.03 -10.60
N ASN A 12 13.94 -3.17 -10.73
CA ASN A 12 15.31 -3.21 -11.22
C ASN A 12 15.42 -2.96 -12.72
N GLN A 13 14.30 -3.03 -13.45
CA GLN A 13 14.24 -2.84 -14.90
C GLN A 13 13.58 -1.51 -15.30
N LEU A 14 12.99 -0.78 -14.36
CA LEU A 14 12.22 0.42 -14.63
C LEU A 14 12.45 1.47 -13.53
N ASN A 15 12.94 2.64 -13.89
CA ASN A 15 12.99 3.77 -12.97
C ASN A 15 11.62 4.43 -12.87
N LEU A 16 10.90 4.16 -11.79
CA LEU A 16 9.54 4.66 -11.58
C LEU A 16 9.46 6.18 -11.41
N GLU A 17 10.59 6.87 -11.16
CA GLU A 17 10.63 8.33 -11.06
C GLU A 17 10.66 9.04 -12.42
N THR A 18 11.10 8.33 -13.49
CA THR A 18 11.34 8.93 -14.80
C THR A 18 10.75 8.16 -15.96
N ASP A 19 10.65 6.83 -15.84
CA ASP A 19 10.33 5.98 -16.96
C ASP A 19 8.82 5.81 -17.14
N LYS A 20 8.45 5.58 -18.38
CA LYS A 20 7.08 5.26 -18.74
C LYS A 20 6.83 3.77 -18.59
N ILE A 21 5.76 3.41 -17.92
CA ILE A 21 5.33 2.01 -17.81
C ILE A 21 4.91 1.52 -19.22
N SER A 22 5.47 0.38 -19.66
CA SER A 22 5.24 -0.20 -21.00
C SER A 22 3.84 -0.81 -21.13
N LEU A 23 2.82 -0.06 -20.71
CA LEU A 23 1.40 -0.40 -20.82
C LEU A 23 0.65 0.71 -21.55
N LYS A 24 -0.41 0.33 -22.28
CA LYS A 24 -1.28 1.29 -22.96
C LYS A 24 -2.09 2.09 -21.96
N ASN A 25 -2.52 3.27 -22.36
CA ASN A 25 -3.48 4.07 -21.58
C ASN A 25 -4.76 3.25 -21.38
N ASN A 26 -5.40 3.40 -20.21
CA ASN A 26 -6.70 2.79 -19.90
C ASN A 26 -6.71 1.25 -20.13
N SER A 27 -5.67 0.55 -19.73
CA SER A 27 -5.52 -0.89 -19.98
C SER A 27 -5.64 -1.77 -18.74
N CYS A 28 -5.45 -1.21 -17.54
CA CYS A 28 -5.46 -1.93 -16.28
C CYS A 28 -6.75 -1.68 -15.50
N ASP A 29 -7.36 -2.75 -14.98
CA ASP A 29 -8.49 -2.65 -14.07
C ASP A 29 -8.02 -2.42 -12.62
N LEU A 30 -6.82 -2.94 -12.29
CA LEU A 30 -6.23 -2.90 -10.95
C LEU A 30 -4.72 -2.74 -11.06
N ILE A 31 -4.17 -1.86 -10.26
CA ILE A 31 -2.73 -1.76 -9.99
C ILE A 31 -2.49 -1.96 -8.50
N THR A 32 -1.50 -2.77 -8.15
CA THR A 32 -1.07 -2.97 -6.77
C THR A 32 0.39 -2.61 -6.62
N ALA A 33 0.71 -1.78 -5.63
CA ALA A 33 2.07 -1.42 -5.23
C ALA A 33 2.26 -1.81 -3.78
N ASN A 34 2.98 -2.90 -3.55
CA ASN A 34 3.20 -3.42 -2.21
C ASN A 34 4.65 -3.20 -1.81
N SER A 35 4.88 -2.46 -0.72
CA SER A 35 6.22 -2.08 -0.26
C SER A 35 7.06 -1.53 -1.40
N LEU A 36 6.58 -0.46 -2.01
CA LEU A 36 7.20 0.15 -3.19
C LEU A 36 7.36 1.66 -3.04
N ILE A 37 6.31 2.36 -2.65
CA ILE A 37 6.28 3.83 -2.68
C ILE A 37 7.25 4.47 -1.67
N GLU A 38 7.61 3.75 -0.62
CA GLU A 38 8.61 4.18 0.37
C GLU A 38 10.04 4.25 -0.17
N TYR A 39 10.33 3.58 -1.29
CA TYR A 39 11.63 3.58 -1.97
C TYR A 39 11.75 4.66 -3.04
N ILE A 40 10.66 5.37 -3.35
CA ILE A 40 10.59 6.38 -4.40
C ILE A 40 10.73 7.76 -3.77
N SER A 41 11.77 8.52 -4.13
CA SER A 41 11.98 9.86 -3.59
C SER A 41 11.00 10.87 -4.18
N ASN A 42 10.70 10.79 -5.48
CA ASN A 42 9.66 11.56 -6.12
C ASN A 42 8.59 10.66 -6.78
N PRO A 43 7.45 10.40 -6.11
CA PRO A 43 6.42 9.50 -6.62
C PRO A 43 5.51 10.12 -7.70
N GLU A 44 5.79 11.33 -8.16
CA GLU A 44 4.93 12.04 -9.11
C GLU A 44 4.77 11.26 -10.42
N ASN A 45 5.88 10.88 -11.06
CA ASN A 45 5.85 10.11 -12.30
C ASN A 45 5.14 8.77 -12.11
N PHE A 46 5.47 8.04 -11.04
CA PHE A 46 4.81 6.77 -10.73
C PHE A 46 3.29 6.89 -10.62
N LEU A 47 2.80 7.91 -9.90
CA LEU A 47 1.36 8.11 -9.73
C LEU A 47 0.67 8.58 -11.01
N GLN A 48 1.33 9.41 -11.82
CA GLN A 48 0.85 9.80 -13.13
C GLN A 48 0.75 8.59 -14.08
N GLU A 49 1.74 7.73 -14.12
CA GLU A 49 1.74 6.51 -14.92
C GLU A 49 0.70 5.49 -14.44
N CYS A 50 0.52 5.33 -13.13
CA CYS A 50 -0.59 4.55 -12.58
C CYS A 50 -1.94 5.09 -13.08
N LYS A 51 -2.13 6.40 -12.99
CA LYS A 51 -3.37 7.04 -13.44
C LYS A 51 -3.57 6.92 -14.95
N ARG A 52 -2.50 7.04 -15.74
CA ARG A 52 -2.54 6.88 -17.19
C ARG A 52 -2.96 5.46 -17.61
N THR A 53 -2.39 4.46 -16.96
CA THR A 53 -2.57 3.04 -17.33
C THR A 53 -3.86 2.45 -16.78
N LEU A 54 -4.38 2.94 -15.66
CA LEU A 54 -5.68 2.53 -15.12
C LEU A 54 -6.81 2.91 -16.08
N LYS A 55 -7.77 2.02 -16.23
CA LYS A 55 -9.07 2.32 -16.88
C LYS A 55 -9.86 3.31 -16.03
N ASP A 56 -10.89 3.89 -16.63
CA ASP A 56 -11.88 4.67 -15.88
C ASP A 56 -12.53 3.75 -14.81
N ASN A 57 -12.62 4.23 -13.59
CA ASN A 57 -12.97 3.45 -12.38
C ASN A 57 -11.98 2.34 -12.00
N GLY A 58 -10.81 2.24 -12.66
CA GLY A 58 -9.73 1.34 -12.26
C GLY A 58 -9.21 1.69 -10.86
N ILE A 59 -8.75 0.68 -10.14
CA ILE A 59 -8.38 0.77 -8.72
C ILE A 59 -6.86 0.74 -8.58
N LEU A 60 -6.33 1.65 -7.76
CA LEU A 60 -4.96 1.60 -7.26
C LEU A 60 -4.97 1.18 -5.78
N ILE A 61 -4.16 0.17 -5.46
CA ILE A 61 -3.91 -0.29 -4.10
C ILE A 61 -2.44 -0.06 -3.78
N ILE A 62 -2.16 0.65 -2.69
CA ILE A 62 -0.80 0.87 -2.19
C ILE A 62 -0.71 0.33 -0.76
N VAL A 63 0.34 -0.43 -0.50
CA VAL A 63 0.72 -0.88 0.85
C VAL A 63 2.10 -0.35 1.16
N THR A 64 2.24 0.34 2.29
CA THR A 64 3.50 0.96 2.72
C THR A 64 3.59 1.01 4.25
N PRO A 65 4.79 1.05 4.86
CA PRO A 65 4.93 1.21 6.30
C PRO A 65 4.22 2.47 6.84
N ASP A 66 3.52 2.33 7.97
CA ASP A 66 2.95 3.46 8.69
C ASP A 66 4.05 4.14 9.52
N TRP A 67 4.55 5.28 9.08
CA TRP A 67 5.56 6.06 9.78
C TRP A 67 5.18 6.32 11.24
N SER A 68 3.93 6.64 11.52
CA SER A 68 3.47 6.94 12.89
C SER A 68 3.67 5.78 13.89
N LEU A 69 3.83 4.56 13.39
CA LEU A 69 4.05 3.34 14.18
C LEU A 69 5.44 2.72 13.98
N ASN A 70 6.22 3.23 13.04
CA ASN A 70 7.51 2.69 12.64
C ASN A 70 8.67 3.69 12.78
N VAL A 71 8.49 4.82 13.46
CA VAL A 71 9.50 5.89 13.57
C VAL A 71 10.88 5.36 13.94
N LYS A 72 10.95 4.40 14.88
CA LYS A 72 12.21 3.83 15.36
C LYS A 72 12.87 2.83 14.40
N ASN A 73 12.09 2.21 13.53
CA ASN A 73 12.56 1.07 12.73
C ASN A 73 12.40 1.29 11.22
N PHE A 74 11.91 2.45 10.79
CA PHE A 74 11.68 2.71 9.38
C PHE A 74 13.00 2.68 8.58
N TYR A 75 14.03 3.29 9.14
CA TYR A 75 15.36 3.36 8.55
C TYR A 75 16.29 2.20 8.96
N ASP A 76 15.77 1.13 9.61
CA ASP A 76 16.50 -0.13 9.74
C ASP A 76 16.75 -0.74 8.35
N ASP A 77 15.87 -0.44 7.37
CA ASP A 77 16.13 -0.64 5.96
C ASP A 77 16.69 0.67 5.37
N PRO A 78 17.99 0.72 5.01
CA PRO A 78 18.64 1.94 4.51
C PRO A 78 18.11 2.38 3.13
N THR A 79 17.36 1.54 2.44
CA THR A 79 16.76 1.84 1.14
C THR A 79 15.41 2.55 1.24
N HIS A 80 14.83 2.63 2.43
CA HIS A 80 13.65 3.44 2.68
C HIS A 80 13.98 4.93 2.63
N ILE A 81 13.36 5.64 1.70
CA ILE A 81 13.62 7.06 1.46
C ILE A 81 12.49 7.93 2.01
N ARG A 82 11.24 7.54 1.75
CA ARG A 82 10.09 8.41 2.00
C ARG A 82 9.07 7.81 2.97
N PRO A 83 8.99 8.34 4.19
CA PRO A 83 8.02 7.87 5.17
C PRO A 83 6.61 8.42 4.89
N TYR A 84 5.60 7.57 5.11
CA TYR A 84 4.19 7.94 4.95
C TYR A 84 3.40 7.75 6.23
N THR A 85 2.54 8.72 6.52
CA THR A 85 1.46 8.61 7.49
C THR A 85 0.13 8.46 6.76
N LYS A 86 -0.93 8.07 7.46
CA LYS A 86 -2.29 8.04 6.90
C LYS A 86 -2.66 9.38 6.23
N LYS A 87 -2.31 10.52 6.88
CA LYS A 87 -2.64 11.85 6.36
C LYS A 87 -1.82 12.19 5.12
N SER A 88 -0.49 12.00 5.16
CA SER A 88 0.38 12.37 4.05
C SER A 88 0.12 11.51 2.81
N LEU A 89 -0.12 10.20 2.97
CA LEU A 89 -0.46 9.32 1.85
C LEU A 89 -1.82 9.68 1.22
N SER A 90 -2.82 9.96 2.07
CA SER A 90 -4.14 10.40 1.58
C SER A 90 -4.05 11.74 0.83
N PHE A 91 -3.27 12.69 1.35
CA PHE A 91 -3.05 13.98 0.69
C PHE A 91 -2.36 13.80 -0.67
N LEU A 92 -1.29 13.01 -0.72
CA LEU A 92 -0.54 12.71 -1.94
C LEU A 92 -1.44 12.14 -3.05
N LEU A 93 -2.26 11.14 -2.72
CA LEU A 93 -3.16 10.51 -3.70
C LEU A 93 -4.22 11.49 -4.21
N LYS A 94 -4.81 12.29 -3.31
CA LYS A 94 -5.81 13.31 -3.67
C LYS A 94 -5.22 14.41 -4.54
N SER A 95 -4.00 14.89 -4.24
CA SER A 95 -3.33 15.93 -5.03
C SER A 95 -3.02 15.48 -6.47
N HIS A 96 -2.81 14.16 -6.67
CA HIS A 96 -2.68 13.57 -8.01
C HIS A 96 -4.02 13.24 -8.69
N GLY A 97 -5.13 13.66 -8.08
CA GLY A 97 -6.46 13.57 -8.66
C GLY A 97 -7.09 12.17 -8.59
N PHE A 98 -6.61 11.28 -7.71
CA PHE A 98 -7.33 10.06 -7.39
C PHE A 98 -8.58 10.35 -6.57
N LYS A 99 -9.64 9.56 -6.81
CA LYS A 99 -10.94 9.67 -6.13
C LYS A 99 -11.14 8.52 -5.14
N ASN A 100 -12.15 8.65 -4.29
CA ASN A 100 -12.54 7.61 -3.32
C ASN A 100 -11.37 7.14 -2.44
N VAL A 101 -10.42 8.04 -2.12
CA VAL A 101 -9.20 7.72 -1.39
C VAL A 101 -9.50 7.30 0.03
N GLN A 102 -9.24 6.04 0.34
CA GLN A 102 -9.33 5.45 1.67
C GLN A 102 -7.94 4.96 2.10
N VAL A 103 -7.48 5.38 3.27
CA VAL A 103 -6.21 4.92 3.85
C VAL A 103 -6.50 4.37 5.25
N VAL A 104 -6.24 3.09 5.43
CA VAL A 104 -6.53 2.36 6.68
C VAL A 104 -5.32 1.53 7.11
N PRO A 105 -5.19 1.19 8.41
CA PRO A 105 -4.19 0.21 8.84
C PRO A 105 -4.46 -1.15 8.20
N TRP A 106 -3.43 -1.77 7.64
CA TRP A 106 -3.59 -3.12 7.09
C TRP A 106 -3.51 -4.17 8.19
N LEU A 107 -4.56 -4.99 8.30
CA LEU A 107 -4.66 -6.07 9.25
C LEU A 107 -4.09 -7.35 8.63
N VAL A 108 -2.80 -7.58 8.82
CA VAL A 108 -2.10 -8.78 8.28
C VAL A 108 -2.25 -9.96 9.22
N CYS A 109 -2.33 -11.17 8.67
CA CYS A 109 -2.23 -12.45 9.38
C CYS A 109 -3.29 -12.69 10.46
N LYS A 110 -4.52 -12.27 10.25
CA LYS A 110 -5.62 -12.51 11.20
C LYS A 110 -6.59 -13.59 10.73
N PRO A 111 -7.21 -14.33 11.65
CA PRO A 111 -8.26 -15.29 11.30
C PRO A 111 -9.39 -14.63 10.51
N LYS A 112 -9.97 -15.35 9.56
CA LYS A 112 -11.04 -14.81 8.69
C LYS A 112 -12.22 -14.22 9.47
N TRP A 113 -12.54 -14.75 10.65
CA TRP A 113 -13.60 -14.24 11.50
C TRP A 113 -13.36 -12.80 12.00
N MET A 114 -12.09 -12.41 12.22
CA MET A 114 -11.75 -11.04 12.62
C MET A 114 -12.05 -10.01 11.54
N TRP A 115 -12.04 -10.40 10.26
CA TRP A 115 -12.39 -9.51 9.15
C TRP A 115 -13.88 -9.13 9.13
N LYS A 116 -14.73 -9.94 9.79
CA LYS A 116 -16.17 -9.69 9.90
C LYS A 116 -16.54 -8.74 11.05
N ILE A 117 -15.59 -8.42 11.93
CA ILE A 117 -15.83 -7.53 13.06
C ILE A 117 -15.88 -6.08 12.55
N PRO A 118 -16.96 -5.33 12.83
CA PRO A 118 -16.99 -3.91 12.53
C PRO A 118 -15.83 -3.19 13.24
N LEU A 119 -15.25 -2.18 12.58
CA LEU A 119 -14.10 -1.42 13.10
C LEU A 119 -12.85 -2.26 13.36
N ASN A 120 -12.66 -3.38 12.65
CA ASN A 120 -11.48 -4.25 12.77
C ASN A 120 -10.15 -3.48 12.59
N PHE A 121 -10.15 -2.37 11.83
CA PHE A 121 -8.98 -1.50 11.65
C PHE A 121 -8.54 -0.81 12.95
N LEU A 122 -9.46 -0.55 13.88
CA LEU A 122 -9.11 -0.04 15.21
C LEU A 122 -8.47 -1.15 16.05
N LEU A 123 -9.04 -2.35 16.00
CA LEU A 123 -8.48 -3.53 16.69
C LEU A 123 -7.07 -3.85 16.18
N ALA A 124 -6.80 -3.65 14.89
CA ALA A 124 -5.47 -3.83 14.31
C ALA A 124 -4.40 -2.93 14.95
N ARG A 125 -4.79 -1.76 15.43
CA ARG A 125 -3.87 -0.85 16.14
C ARG A 125 -3.68 -1.20 17.62
N LEU A 126 -4.63 -1.91 18.22
CA LEU A 126 -4.57 -2.32 19.63
C LEU A 126 -3.76 -3.60 19.84
N ILE A 127 -3.42 -4.33 18.79
CA ILE A 127 -2.65 -5.57 18.89
C ILE A 127 -1.22 -5.24 19.36
N PRO A 128 -0.77 -5.78 20.50
CA PRO A 128 0.47 -5.33 21.14
C PRO A 128 1.74 -5.87 20.51
N PHE A 129 1.69 -7.07 19.90
CA PHE A 129 2.88 -7.78 19.44
C PHE A 129 3.03 -7.77 17.91
N ARG A 130 4.29 -7.72 17.45
CA ARG A 130 4.66 -7.86 16.04
C ARG A 130 4.36 -9.29 15.54
N GLY A 131 4.23 -9.46 14.23
CA GLY A 131 4.02 -10.77 13.62
C GLY A 131 5.17 -11.74 13.86
N ASP A 132 6.39 -11.23 14.02
CA ASP A 132 7.63 -11.93 14.32
C ASP A 132 7.89 -12.13 15.83
N ALA A 133 7.00 -11.68 16.70
CA ALA A 133 7.11 -11.88 18.13
C ALA A 133 7.26 -13.38 18.48
N GLY A 134 8.13 -13.65 19.46
CA GLY A 134 8.61 -14.98 19.79
C GLY A 134 7.55 -16.09 19.94
N LYS A 135 8.00 -17.33 19.95
CA LYS A 135 7.17 -18.56 19.92
C LYS A 135 6.08 -18.63 20.99
N TYR A 136 6.30 -17.99 22.12
CA TYR A 136 5.37 -18.01 23.28
C TYR A 136 4.21 -17.00 23.19
N VAL A 137 4.22 -16.09 22.21
CA VAL A 137 3.12 -15.14 22.05
C VAL A 137 1.99 -15.79 21.28
N PRO A 138 0.76 -15.84 21.84
CA PRO A 138 -0.39 -16.38 21.12
C PRO A 138 -0.62 -15.70 19.78
N GLY A 139 -0.93 -16.48 18.75
CA GLY A 139 -1.08 -15.99 17.37
C GLY A 139 -2.09 -14.84 17.21
N PHE A 140 -3.15 -14.83 18.03
CA PHE A 140 -4.15 -13.77 17.99
C PHE A 140 -3.65 -12.42 18.54
N LEU A 141 -2.58 -12.41 19.33
CA LEU A 141 -1.93 -11.21 19.84
C LEU A 141 -0.78 -10.73 18.94
N LYS A 142 -0.37 -11.54 17.96
CA LYS A 142 0.66 -11.17 16.98
C LYS A 142 0.06 -10.37 15.82
N GLY A 143 0.93 -9.70 15.05
CA GLY A 143 0.53 -9.01 13.82
C GLY A 143 0.02 -7.60 14.05
N LYS A 144 0.66 -6.87 14.96
CA LYS A 144 0.46 -5.41 15.08
C LYS A 144 0.59 -4.79 13.71
N SER A 145 -0.49 -4.14 13.27
CA SER A 145 -0.48 -3.45 11.98
C SER A 145 0.47 -2.26 12.05
N LYS A 146 1.56 -2.34 11.32
CA LYS A 146 2.53 -1.26 11.11
C LYS A 146 2.55 -0.77 9.68
N THR A 147 1.59 -1.20 8.88
CA THR A 147 1.45 -0.85 7.47
C THR A 147 0.13 -0.14 7.22
N LEU A 148 0.14 0.71 6.23
CA LEU A 148 -1.03 1.37 5.66
C LEU A 148 -1.46 0.61 4.41
N LEU A 149 -2.77 0.49 4.24
CA LEU A 149 -3.41 0.10 3.00
C LEU A 149 -4.16 1.32 2.47
N ALA A 150 -3.75 1.79 1.31
CA ALA A 150 -4.48 2.82 0.57
C ALA A 150 -5.21 2.18 -0.61
N ILE A 151 -6.45 2.54 -0.79
CA ILE A 151 -7.29 2.16 -1.92
C ILE A 151 -7.88 3.42 -2.51
N CYS A 152 -7.76 3.60 -3.80
CA CYS A 152 -8.35 4.73 -4.49
C CYS A 152 -8.71 4.35 -5.93
N SER A 153 -9.58 5.15 -6.57
CA SER A 153 -9.96 5.00 -7.96
C SER A 153 -9.38 6.11 -8.83
N LYS A 154 -9.26 5.85 -10.12
CA LYS A 154 -8.84 6.87 -11.09
C LYS A 154 -9.83 8.02 -11.17
N ASN A 155 -11.13 7.71 -11.18
CA ASN A 155 -12.27 8.65 -11.25
C ASN A 155 -13.20 8.43 -10.07
#